data_dc2a587d434ca2041def09842c473763
#
_entry.id   dc2a587d434ca2041def09842c473763
#
_cell.length_a   1.000
_cell.length_b   1.000
_cell.length_c   1.000
_cell.angle_alpha   90.00
_cell.angle_beta   90.00
_cell.angle_gamma   90.00
#
_symmetry.space_group_name_H-M   'P 1'
#
loop_
_entity.id
_entity.type
_entity.pdbx_description
1 polymer ?
#
loop_
_entity_poly.entity_id
_entity_poly.type
_entity_poly.pdbx_seq_one_letter_code
_entity_poly.pdbx_strand_id
1 'polypeptide(L)'
;MRRFWIFNHYATTPLTGPLLRHFYFAEYLKEKGIETTVFAANELHQTGGCVDTHGKPYLRTEEEGVPFVFVKTSKYEGNGISRVKNMVSFFLGLLKISKGYAKQYGKPDVIMGSSAHPLECLHGNLLLDLTA
;
A
#
# COMPACT_ATOMS: atom_id res chain seq x y z
N MET A 1 16.58 7.54 -11.64
CA MET A 1 15.40 6.65 -11.71
C MET A 1 14.23 7.30 -10.99
N ARG A 2 13.07 7.34 -11.60
CA ARG A 2 11.87 7.88 -10.98
C ARG A 2 11.22 6.82 -10.10
N ARG A 3 10.68 7.26 -8.97
CA ARG A 3 9.97 6.41 -8.01
C ARG A 3 8.52 6.82 -7.92
N PHE A 4 7.65 5.84 -8.01
CA PHE A 4 6.20 6.03 -8.01
C PHE A 4 5.61 5.15 -6.91
N TRP A 5 4.84 5.74 -6.00
CA TRP A 5 4.15 5.01 -4.95
C TRP A 5 2.66 5.01 -5.24
N ILE A 6 2.05 3.84 -5.15
CA ILE A 6 0.60 3.67 -5.29
C ILE A 6 0.03 3.24 -3.95
N PHE A 7 -0.93 3.98 -3.45
CA PHE A 7 -1.67 3.61 -2.24
C PHE A 7 -3.04 3.09 -2.64
N ASN A 8 -3.30 1.82 -2.38
CA ASN A 8 -4.60 1.22 -2.57
C ASN A 8 -4.88 0.22 -1.45
N HIS A 9 -5.89 0.50 -0.64
CA HIS A 9 -6.23 -0.31 0.53
C HIS A 9 -6.46 -1.79 0.19
N TYR A 10 -7.09 -2.07 -0.95
CA TYR A 10 -7.54 -3.41 -1.33
C TYR A 10 -6.67 -4.12 -2.36
N ALA A 11 -5.58 -3.52 -2.81
CA ALA A 11 -4.73 -4.13 -3.81
C ALA A 11 -4.12 -5.44 -3.31
N THR A 12 -3.96 -6.40 -4.23
CA THR A 12 -3.36 -7.70 -3.94
C THR A 12 -2.28 -8.03 -4.96
N THR A 13 -1.44 -9.01 -4.62
CA THR A 13 -0.51 -9.62 -5.57
C THR A 13 -1.14 -10.88 -6.17
N PRO A 14 -0.57 -11.46 -7.23
CA PRO A 14 -1.07 -12.74 -7.76
C PRO A 14 -1.14 -13.86 -6.74
N LEU A 15 -0.28 -13.84 -5.72
CA LEU A 15 -0.27 -14.85 -4.66
C LEU A 15 -1.29 -14.57 -3.55
N THR A 16 -1.79 -13.34 -3.41
CA THR A 16 -2.62 -12.96 -2.28
C THR A 16 -4.09 -12.70 -2.61
N GLY A 17 -4.44 -12.50 -3.88
CA GLY A 17 -5.85 -12.29 -4.22
C GLY A 17 -6.10 -11.80 -5.63
N PRO A 18 -7.37 -11.46 -5.95
CA PRO A 18 -7.81 -11.19 -7.31
C PRO A 18 -7.73 -9.72 -7.74
N LEU A 19 -7.41 -8.79 -6.85
CA LEU A 19 -7.40 -7.36 -7.18
C LEU A 19 -6.04 -6.95 -7.75
N LEU A 20 -5.78 -7.35 -8.98
CA LEU A 20 -4.45 -7.32 -9.60
C LEU A 20 -4.16 -6.09 -10.46
N ARG A 21 -5.12 -5.19 -10.63
CA ARG A 21 -4.95 -4.01 -11.52
C ARG A 21 -3.72 -3.17 -11.14
N HIS A 22 -3.52 -2.93 -9.87
CA HIS A 22 -2.39 -2.12 -9.40
C HIS A 22 -1.07 -2.84 -9.54
N PHE A 23 -1.07 -4.16 -9.35
CA PHE A 23 0.11 -4.99 -9.57
C PHE A 23 0.55 -4.94 -11.04
N TYR A 24 -0.37 -5.14 -11.97
CA TYR A 24 -0.04 -5.10 -13.40
C TYR A 24 0.35 -3.71 -13.87
N PHE A 25 -0.26 -2.67 -13.30
CA PHE A 25 0.13 -1.30 -13.59
C PHE A 25 1.57 -1.02 -13.14
N ALA A 26 1.92 -1.48 -11.94
CA ALA A 26 3.28 -1.36 -11.42
C ALA A 26 4.30 -2.11 -12.27
N GLU A 27 3.94 -3.31 -12.72
CA GLU A 27 4.78 -4.12 -13.61
C GLU A 27 5.02 -3.40 -14.94
N TYR A 28 3.97 -2.83 -15.51
CA TYR A 28 4.06 -2.03 -16.74
C TYR A 28 4.99 -0.82 -16.56
N LEU A 29 4.84 -0.09 -15.48
CA LEU A 29 5.69 1.08 -15.20
C LEU A 29 7.15 0.67 -14.99
N LYS A 30 7.38 -0.47 -14.38
CA LYS A 30 8.74 -1.01 -14.21
C LYS A 30 9.40 -1.25 -15.57
N GLU A 31 8.67 -1.80 -16.54
CA GLU A 31 9.18 -1.97 -17.90
C GLU A 31 9.55 -0.65 -18.58
N LYS A 32 8.92 0.45 -18.15
CA LYS A 32 9.23 1.81 -18.64
C LYS A 32 10.35 2.50 -17.86
N GLY A 33 11.02 1.79 -16.95
CA GLY A 33 12.12 2.34 -16.15
C GLY A 33 11.66 3.13 -14.91
N ILE A 34 10.39 2.97 -14.51
CA ILE A 34 9.85 3.65 -13.32
C ILE A 34 9.72 2.60 -12.20
N GLU A 35 10.43 2.84 -11.10
CA GLU A 35 10.31 2.00 -9.92
C GLU A 35 8.98 2.28 -9.21
N THR A 36 8.11 1.28 -9.15
CA THR A 36 6.77 1.45 -8.59
C THR A 36 6.58 0.52 -7.40
N THR A 37 6.17 1.07 -6.27
CA THR A 37 5.84 0.32 -5.06
C THR A 37 4.35 0.48 -4.77
N VAL A 38 3.66 -0.63 -4.53
CA VAL A 38 2.25 -0.63 -4.15
C VAL A 38 2.12 -0.87 -2.65
N PHE A 39 1.39 0.00 -1.98
CA PHE A 39 1.09 -0.11 -0.55
C PHE A 39 -0.37 -0.50 -0.38
N ALA A 40 -0.61 -1.59 0.34
CA ALA A 40 -1.95 -2.12 0.58
C ALA A 40 -2.10 -2.54 2.04
N ALA A 41 -3.34 -2.76 2.49
CA ALA A 41 -3.59 -3.29 3.81
C ALA A 41 -3.28 -4.78 3.86
N ASN A 42 -2.83 -5.27 5.01
CA ASN A 42 -2.57 -6.69 5.19
C ASN A 42 -3.85 -7.52 5.35
N GLU A 43 -4.98 -6.91 5.69
CA GLU A 43 -6.27 -7.58 5.73
C GLU A 43 -6.84 -7.68 4.32
N LEU A 44 -7.10 -8.91 3.86
CA LEU A 44 -7.55 -9.17 2.50
C LEU A 44 -9.07 -9.16 2.43
N HIS A 45 -9.62 -8.10 1.88
CA HIS A 45 -11.07 -7.90 1.81
C HIS A 45 -11.81 -9.00 1.04
N GLN A 46 -11.25 -9.44 -0.08
CA GLN A 46 -11.92 -10.39 -0.98
C GLN A 46 -11.91 -11.82 -0.45
N THR A 47 -10.86 -12.22 0.21
CA THR A 47 -10.68 -13.60 0.64
C THR A 47 -10.98 -13.82 2.13
N GLY A 48 -11.14 -12.71 2.89
CA GLY A 48 -11.31 -12.77 4.34
C GLY A 48 -10.06 -13.16 5.09
N GLY A 49 -8.92 -13.31 4.40
CA GLY A 49 -7.65 -13.66 4.99
C GLY A 49 -6.82 -12.46 5.41
N CYS A 50 -5.62 -12.74 5.84
CA CYS A 50 -4.69 -11.73 6.32
C CYS A 50 -3.26 -12.11 5.93
N VAL A 51 -2.48 -11.12 5.49
CA VAL A 51 -1.05 -11.31 5.27
C VAL A 51 -0.32 -11.09 6.59
N ASP A 52 0.44 -12.08 7.01
CA ASP A 52 1.17 -12.01 8.29
C ASP A 52 2.36 -11.07 8.16
N THR A 53 2.35 -10.01 8.96
CA THR A 53 3.47 -9.06 9.03
C THR A 53 4.53 -9.47 10.06
N HIS A 54 4.37 -10.61 10.70
CA HIS A 54 5.29 -11.14 11.72
C HIS A 54 5.54 -10.15 12.87
N GLY A 55 4.49 -9.45 13.30
CA GLY A 55 4.56 -8.46 14.38
C GLY A 55 5.17 -7.12 14.00
N LYS A 56 5.54 -6.95 12.73
CA LYS A 56 6.13 -5.70 12.23
C LYS A 56 5.06 -4.74 11.72
N PRO A 57 5.37 -3.42 11.61
CA PRO A 57 4.40 -2.44 11.08
C PRO A 57 4.00 -2.70 9.64
N TYR A 58 4.85 -3.36 8.85
CA TYR A 58 4.56 -3.73 7.47
C TYR A 58 5.38 -4.95 7.06
N LEU A 59 4.95 -5.59 5.98
CA LEU A 59 5.71 -6.64 5.30
C LEU A 59 5.96 -6.20 3.86
N ARG A 60 7.22 -6.12 3.46
CA ARG A 60 7.60 -5.85 2.08
C ARG A 60 7.83 -7.18 1.36
N THR A 61 7.11 -7.37 0.26
CA THR A 61 7.32 -8.52 -0.62
C THR A 61 7.70 -8.02 -2.01
N GLU A 62 8.22 -8.91 -2.83
CA GLU A 62 8.56 -8.58 -4.20
C GLU A 62 8.19 -9.77 -5.08
N GLU A 63 7.25 -9.56 -6.01
CA GLU A 63 6.81 -10.56 -6.97
C GLU A 63 7.06 -10.03 -8.36
N GLU A 64 7.78 -10.81 -9.17
CA GLU A 64 8.17 -10.44 -10.54
C GLU A 64 8.85 -9.07 -10.62
N GLY A 65 9.63 -8.74 -9.60
CA GLY A 65 10.34 -7.47 -9.51
C GLY A 65 9.48 -6.27 -9.11
N VAL A 66 8.22 -6.48 -8.73
CA VAL A 66 7.34 -5.41 -8.23
C VAL A 66 7.34 -5.41 -6.71
N PRO A 67 7.87 -4.36 -6.06
CA PRO A 67 7.78 -4.23 -4.61
C PRO A 67 6.35 -3.98 -4.17
N PHE A 68 5.92 -4.72 -3.17
CA PHE A 68 4.57 -4.63 -2.62
C PHE A 68 4.65 -4.59 -1.10
N VAL A 69 4.02 -3.59 -0.49
CA VAL A 69 4.08 -3.38 0.96
C VAL A 69 2.70 -3.59 1.56
N PHE A 70 2.60 -4.60 2.42
CA PHE A 70 1.39 -4.86 3.20
C PHE A 70 1.51 -4.17 4.55
N VAL A 71 0.70 -3.14 4.76
CA VAL A 71 0.70 -2.36 5.99
C VAL A 71 -0.16 -3.05 7.02
N LYS A 72 0.35 -3.22 8.24
CA LYS A 72 -0.42 -3.82 9.33
C LYS A 72 -1.60 -2.94 9.68
N THR A 73 -2.80 -3.52 9.62
CA THR A 73 -4.05 -2.84 9.94
C THR A 73 -4.84 -3.62 10.99
N SER A 74 -5.89 -2.98 11.54
CA SER A 74 -6.80 -3.65 12.45
C SER A 74 -7.57 -4.76 11.75
N LYS A 75 -8.01 -5.77 12.50
CA LYS A 75 -8.86 -6.84 11.98
C LYS A 75 -10.14 -6.27 11.39
N TYR A 76 -10.54 -6.85 10.26
CA TYR A 76 -11.72 -6.44 9.52
C TYR A 76 -12.74 -7.58 9.51
N GLU A 77 -13.87 -7.35 10.14
CA GLU A 77 -14.98 -8.32 10.17
C GLU A 77 -16.27 -7.61 9.75
N GLY A 78 -16.84 -8.00 8.61
CA GLY A 78 -18.09 -7.47 8.10
C GLY A 78 -17.98 -6.01 7.63
N ASN A 79 -19.11 -5.30 7.68
CA ASN A 79 -19.24 -3.90 7.30
C ASN A 79 -19.49 -3.03 8.53
N GLY A 80 -19.34 -1.70 8.40
CA GLY A 80 -19.63 -0.74 9.45
C GLY A 80 -18.41 -0.26 10.21
N ILE A 81 -18.47 -0.21 11.54
CA ILE A 81 -17.41 0.39 12.39
C ILE A 81 -16.06 -0.31 12.20
N SER A 82 -16.07 -1.64 12.08
CA SER A 82 -14.86 -2.44 11.87
C SER A 82 -14.15 -2.04 10.57
N ARG A 83 -14.90 -1.78 9.52
CA ARG A 83 -14.37 -1.32 8.24
C ARG A 83 -13.76 0.08 8.35
N VAL A 84 -14.45 0.99 9.04
CA VAL A 84 -13.93 2.34 9.26
C VAL A 84 -12.64 2.30 10.09
N LYS A 85 -12.60 1.48 11.13
CA LYS A 85 -11.38 1.27 11.91
C LYS A 85 -10.23 0.75 11.06
N ASN A 86 -10.50 -0.18 10.15
CA ASN A 86 -9.49 -0.71 9.25
C ASN A 86 -8.96 0.37 8.31
N MET A 87 -9.82 1.21 7.74
CA MET A 87 -9.42 2.33 6.89
C MET A 87 -8.54 3.33 7.64
N VAL A 88 -8.94 3.72 8.85
CA VAL A 88 -8.16 4.65 9.69
C VAL A 88 -6.83 4.01 10.08
N SER A 89 -6.83 2.72 10.42
CA SER A 89 -5.63 1.96 10.75
C SER A 89 -4.64 1.93 9.58
N PHE A 90 -5.12 1.76 8.36
CA PHE A 90 -4.28 1.81 7.16
C PHE A 90 -3.66 3.21 6.99
N PHE A 91 -4.46 4.26 7.11
CA PHE A 91 -4.01 5.64 7.03
C PHE A 91 -2.91 5.94 8.05
N LEU A 92 -3.14 5.61 9.32
CA LEU A 92 -2.17 5.82 10.39
C LEU A 92 -0.91 4.96 10.20
N GLY A 93 -1.08 3.73 9.74
CA GLY A 93 0.03 2.84 9.43
C GLY A 93 0.92 3.38 8.34
N LEU A 94 0.34 3.93 7.26
CA LEU A 94 1.10 4.57 6.19
C LEU A 94 1.88 5.78 6.71
N LEU A 95 1.27 6.63 7.54
CA LEU A 95 1.98 7.77 8.15
C LEU A 95 3.17 7.29 8.97
N LYS A 96 2.98 6.23 9.74
CA LYS A 96 4.02 5.70 10.62
C LYS A 96 5.21 5.15 9.86
N ILE A 97 4.99 4.42 8.76
CA ILE A 97 6.06 3.71 8.06
C ILE A 97 6.71 4.51 6.93
N SER A 98 6.00 5.51 6.37
CA SER A 98 6.41 6.15 5.10
C SER A 98 7.76 6.84 5.18
N LYS A 99 8.03 7.55 6.25
CA LYS A 99 9.31 8.27 6.40
C LYS A 99 10.49 7.30 6.48
N GLY A 100 10.35 6.24 7.27
CA GLY A 100 11.38 5.20 7.41
C GLY A 100 11.57 4.43 6.11
N TYR A 101 10.47 4.10 5.42
CA TYR A 101 10.53 3.43 4.14
C TYR A 101 11.23 4.30 3.09
N ALA A 102 10.93 5.59 3.05
CA ALA A 102 11.58 6.52 2.14
C ALA A 102 13.09 6.64 2.40
N LYS A 103 13.49 6.59 3.67
CA LYS A 103 14.93 6.59 4.01
C LYS A 103 15.63 5.33 3.55
N GLN A 104 14.97 4.18 3.64
CA GLN A 104 15.57 2.88 3.33
C GLN A 104 15.56 2.57 1.83
N TYR A 105 14.47 2.88 1.14
CA TYR A 105 14.27 2.49 -0.26
C TYR A 105 14.23 3.65 -1.25
N GLY A 106 14.27 4.89 -0.75
CA GLY A 106 14.25 6.10 -1.57
C GLY A 106 12.91 6.84 -1.53
N LYS A 107 12.97 8.16 -1.66
CA LYS A 107 11.78 9.01 -1.69
C LYS A 107 10.99 8.82 -2.98
N PRO A 108 9.65 8.87 -2.92
CA PRO A 108 8.85 8.87 -4.14
C PRO A 108 8.92 10.23 -4.83
N ASP A 109 8.90 10.21 -6.15
CA ASP A 109 8.71 11.42 -6.95
C ASP A 109 7.24 11.75 -7.12
N VAL A 110 6.39 10.70 -7.16
CA VAL A 110 4.93 10.83 -7.29
C VAL A 110 4.27 9.80 -6.39
N ILE A 111 3.18 10.20 -5.75
CA ILE A 111 2.31 9.32 -4.97
C ILE A 111 0.91 9.38 -5.55
N MET A 112 0.35 8.22 -5.86
CA MET A 112 -1.01 8.11 -6.36
C MET A 112 -1.88 7.39 -5.33
N GLY A 113 -2.91 8.09 -4.85
CA GLY A 113 -3.98 7.45 -4.09
C GLY A 113 -5.03 6.94 -5.05
N SER A 114 -5.25 5.63 -5.06
CA SER A 114 -6.22 4.99 -5.95
C SER A 114 -7.11 4.09 -5.11
N SER A 115 -8.31 4.55 -4.79
CA SER A 115 -9.11 3.85 -3.82
C SER A 115 -10.59 4.16 -3.84
N ALA A 116 -11.32 3.32 -3.11
CA ALA A 116 -12.73 3.49 -2.84
C ALA A 116 -13.01 4.51 -1.71
N HIS A 117 -11.99 5.04 -1.04
CA HIS A 117 -12.20 6.04 0.01
C HIS A 117 -11.22 7.22 -0.11
N PRO A 118 -11.65 8.43 0.31
CA PRO A 118 -10.90 9.67 0.07
C PRO A 118 -9.63 9.84 0.92
N LEU A 119 -9.48 9.09 2.00
CA LEU A 119 -8.33 9.21 2.91
C LEU A 119 -7.00 8.96 2.21
N GLU A 120 -6.96 8.09 1.22
CA GLU A 120 -5.73 7.78 0.49
C GLU A 120 -5.22 8.96 -0.34
N CYS A 121 -6.13 9.73 -0.92
CA CYS A 121 -5.75 10.92 -1.70
C CYS A 121 -5.20 12.03 -0.80
N LEU A 122 -5.85 12.26 0.33
CA LEU A 122 -5.37 13.21 1.34
C LEU A 122 -3.99 12.81 1.87
N HIS A 123 -3.80 11.52 2.05
CA HIS A 123 -2.57 10.95 2.53
C HIS A 123 -1.39 11.19 1.57
N GLY A 124 -1.63 11.04 0.28
CA GLY A 124 -0.60 11.26 -0.73
C GLY A 124 -0.01 12.66 -0.63
N ASN A 125 -0.85 13.68 -0.53
CA ASN A 125 -0.40 15.05 -0.41
C ASN A 125 0.40 15.28 0.87
N LEU A 126 -0.11 14.79 1.99
CA LEU A 126 0.56 14.94 3.29
C LEU A 126 1.94 14.26 3.30
N LEU A 127 2.05 13.08 2.68
CA LEU A 127 3.31 12.36 2.64
C LEU A 127 4.35 13.01 1.74
N LEU A 128 3.94 13.60 0.62
CA LEU A 128 4.87 14.37 -0.22
C LEU A 128 5.49 15.51 0.58
N ASP A 129 4.69 16.20 1.38
CA ASP A 129 5.20 17.27 2.24
C ASP A 129 6.15 16.74 3.32
N LEU A 130 5.82 15.59 3.93
CA LEU A 130 6.63 15.01 4.99
C LEU A 130 7.95 14.39 4.48
N THR A 131 7.99 13.95 3.24
CA THR A 131 9.18 13.34 2.64
C THR A 131 10.03 14.32 1.83
N ALA A 132 9.50 15.50 1.62
CA ALA A 132 10.26 16.58 0.98
C ALA A 132 11.32 17.16 1.93
#